data_312a443e912046f659a0634137a89ca4
#
_entry.id   312a443e912046f659a0634137a89ca4
#
_cell.length_a   1.000
_cell.length_b   1.000
_cell.length_c   1.000
_cell.angle_alpha   90.00
_cell.angle_beta   90.00
_cell.angle_gamma   90.00
#
_symmetry.space_group_name_H-M   'P 1'
#
loop_
_entity.id
_entity.type
_entity.pdbx_description
1 polymer ?
#
loop_
_entity_poly.entity_id
_entity_poly.type
_entity_poly.pdbx_seq_one_letter_code
_entity_poly.pdbx_strand_id
1 'polypeptide(L)'
;MADQTRILIIDENPVRAAIIEDGLREAGHSNVEWLRERHNLLAQIAAIDPEVILIDLGNANRDVLEQMFQVSRLVKRPVAMFVDKSDSEATHDAMVAGVSAYVVDGLKKERVKTILDMCISRFNVFSHLQEELADAKTALADRKIIDRAKGILMARKQIGEQEAYALLRRTAMNEKRRIGDIARTIVTAEEILK
;
A
#
# COMPACT_ATOMS: atom_id res chain seq x y z
N MET A 1 -22.27 11.61 14.20
CA MET A 1 -22.32 11.51 12.74
C MET A 1 -21.95 10.08 12.41
N ALA A 2 -22.77 9.36 11.62
CA ALA A 2 -22.40 8.01 11.17
C ALA A 2 -21.10 8.11 10.37
N ASP A 3 -20.15 7.25 10.65
CA ASP A 3 -18.91 7.15 9.88
C ASP A 3 -19.26 6.68 8.45
N GLN A 4 -18.86 7.45 7.45
CA GLN A 4 -19.17 7.16 6.04
C GLN A 4 -18.15 6.21 5.41
N THR A 5 -17.20 5.66 6.19
CA THR A 5 -16.20 4.71 5.70
C THR A 5 -16.88 3.57 4.95
N ARG A 6 -16.50 3.39 3.68
CA ARG A 6 -17.02 2.29 2.85
C ARG A 6 -16.28 1.01 3.18
N ILE A 7 -17.00 0.06 3.75
CA ILE A 7 -16.46 -1.22 4.21
C ILE A 7 -16.97 -2.33 3.31
N LEU A 8 -16.06 -3.17 2.83
CA LEU A 8 -16.40 -4.35 2.06
C LEU A 8 -16.20 -5.60 2.91
N ILE A 9 -17.24 -6.40 3.02
CA ILE A 9 -17.18 -7.75 3.58
C ILE A 9 -17.06 -8.76 2.44
N ILE A 10 -16.12 -9.69 2.54
CA ILE A 10 -15.95 -10.81 1.62
C ILE A 10 -16.13 -12.10 2.44
N ASP A 11 -17.25 -12.78 2.26
CA ASP A 11 -17.58 -14.03 2.94
C ASP A 11 -18.61 -14.82 2.12
N GLU A 12 -18.38 -16.11 1.92
CA GLU A 12 -19.35 -17.01 1.27
C GLU A 12 -20.49 -17.42 2.19
N ASN A 13 -20.30 -17.27 3.50
CA ASN A 13 -21.28 -17.66 4.51
C ASN A 13 -22.14 -16.46 4.95
N PRO A 14 -23.46 -16.45 4.62
CA PRO A 14 -24.32 -15.33 4.94
C PRO A 14 -24.52 -15.11 6.45
N VAL A 15 -24.39 -16.14 7.26
CA VAL A 15 -24.54 -16.03 8.72
C VAL A 15 -23.34 -15.28 9.32
N ARG A 16 -22.12 -15.60 8.87
CA ARG A 16 -20.93 -14.90 9.34
C ARG A 16 -20.86 -13.46 8.82
N ALA A 17 -21.19 -13.24 7.55
CA ALA A 17 -21.31 -11.89 7.00
C ALA A 17 -22.28 -11.03 7.80
N ALA A 18 -23.44 -11.57 8.21
CA ALA A 18 -24.40 -10.86 9.03
C ALA A 18 -23.84 -10.51 10.43
N ILE A 19 -23.02 -11.39 11.03
CA ILE A 19 -22.37 -11.11 12.33
C ILE A 19 -21.38 -9.95 12.20
N ILE A 20 -20.60 -9.88 11.10
CA ILE A 20 -19.69 -8.76 10.84
C ILE A 20 -20.50 -7.49 10.64
N GLU A 21 -21.53 -7.53 9.80
CA GLU A 21 -22.36 -6.37 9.47
C GLU A 21 -23.04 -5.81 10.73
N ASP A 22 -23.61 -6.67 11.58
CA ASP A 22 -24.18 -6.27 12.86
C ASP A 22 -23.15 -5.60 13.78
N GLY A 23 -21.95 -6.18 13.88
CA GLY A 23 -20.88 -5.60 14.69
C GLY A 23 -20.41 -4.24 14.17
N LEU A 24 -20.37 -4.06 12.86
CA LEU A 24 -20.07 -2.77 12.22
C LEU A 24 -21.17 -1.74 12.46
N ARG A 25 -22.43 -2.12 12.35
CA ARG A 25 -23.58 -1.23 12.63
C ARG A 25 -23.59 -0.77 14.09
N GLU A 26 -23.35 -1.65 15.03
CA GLU A 26 -23.22 -1.30 16.44
C GLU A 26 -22.03 -0.36 16.71
N ALA A 27 -20.97 -0.46 15.91
CA ALA A 27 -19.83 0.45 15.94
C ALA A 27 -20.09 1.81 15.27
N GLY A 28 -21.25 1.98 14.61
CA GLY A 28 -21.65 3.22 13.94
C GLY A 28 -21.36 3.27 12.44
N HIS A 29 -20.87 2.18 11.84
CA HIS A 29 -20.62 2.08 10.39
C HIS A 29 -21.86 1.56 9.67
N SER A 30 -22.39 2.35 8.75
CA SER A 30 -23.60 2.00 7.99
C SER A 30 -23.36 1.75 6.50
N ASN A 31 -22.18 2.16 5.98
CA ASN A 31 -21.83 2.00 4.57
C ASN A 31 -21.05 0.69 4.38
N VAL A 32 -21.78 -0.42 4.38
CA VAL A 32 -21.22 -1.78 4.32
C VAL A 32 -21.75 -2.48 3.09
N GLU A 33 -20.86 -2.99 2.27
CA GLU A 33 -21.18 -3.86 1.13
C GLU A 33 -20.69 -5.27 1.39
N TRP A 34 -21.42 -6.27 0.86
CA TRP A 34 -21.08 -7.66 1.00
C TRP A 34 -20.92 -8.36 -0.34
N LEU A 35 -19.74 -8.97 -0.55
CA LEU A 35 -19.44 -9.86 -1.66
C LEU A 35 -19.46 -11.30 -1.19
N ARG A 36 -20.35 -12.08 -1.79
CA ARG A 36 -20.48 -13.50 -1.53
C ARG A 36 -19.54 -14.34 -2.38
N GLU A 37 -19.30 -13.92 -3.62
CA GLU A 37 -18.56 -14.71 -4.60
C GLU A 37 -17.14 -14.14 -4.78
N ARG A 38 -16.15 -15.05 -4.86
CA ARG A 38 -14.73 -14.69 -4.99
C ARG A 38 -14.24 -14.64 -6.44
N HIS A 39 -15.10 -14.87 -7.44
CA HIS A 39 -14.70 -14.78 -8.83
C HIS A 39 -14.43 -13.31 -9.21
N ASN A 40 -13.39 -13.09 -10.01
CA ASN A 40 -13.01 -11.75 -10.48
C ASN A 40 -12.92 -10.68 -9.37
N LEU A 41 -12.44 -11.09 -8.19
CA LEU A 41 -12.52 -10.31 -6.96
C LEU A 41 -11.85 -8.94 -7.05
N LEU A 42 -10.70 -8.84 -7.72
CA LEU A 42 -10.00 -7.55 -7.88
C LEU A 42 -10.81 -6.54 -8.68
N ALA A 43 -11.53 -6.98 -9.73
CA ALA A 43 -12.39 -6.08 -10.50
C ALA A 43 -13.62 -5.64 -9.70
N GLN A 44 -14.18 -6.53 -8.88
CA GLN A 44 -15.30 -6.19 -7.98
C GLN A 44 -14.83 -5.20 -6.90
N ILE A 45 -13.68 -5.42 -6.27
CA ILE A 45 -13.09 -4.48 -5.30
C ILE A 45 -12.83 -3.12 -5.95
N ALA A 46 -12.29 -3.10 -7.17
CA ALA A 46 -12.05 -1.85 -7.89
C ALA A 46 -13.35 -1.09 -8.24
N ALA A 47 -14.42 -1.80 -8.56
CA ALA A 47 -15.72 -1.19 -8.85
C ALA A 47 -16.41 -0.61 -7.60
N ILE A 48 -16.28 -1.28 -6.46
CA ILE A 48 -16.82 -0.85 -5.17
C ILE A 48 -15.98 0.27 -4.59
N ASP A 49 -14.67 0.24 -4.81
CA ASP A 49 -13.66 1.16 -4.25
C ASP A 49 -13.78 1.30 -2.72
N PRO A 50 -13.69 0.21 -1.95
CA PRO A 50 -13.83 0.24 -0.50
C PRO A 50 -12.62 0.89 0.16
N GLU A 51 -12.84 1.53 1.31
CA GLU A 51 -11.75 2.08 2.15
C GLU A 51 -11.16 1.03 3.09
N VAL A 52 -11.93 -0.02 3.42
CA VAL A 52 -11.49 -1.15 4.26
C VAL A 52 -12.11 -2.44 3.75
N ILE A 53 -11.38 -3.54 3.82
CA ILE A 53 -11.84 -4.86 3.41
C ILE A 53 -11.74 -5.82 4.60
N LEU A 54 -12.86 -6.47 4.91
CA LEU A 54 -12.95 -7.54 5.91
C LEU A 54 -13.20 -8.86 5.17
N ILE A 55 -12.31 -9.83 5.32
CA ILE A 55 -12.39 -11.12 4.65
C ILE A 55 -12.58 -12.20 5.72
N ASP A 56 -13.68 -12.93 5.68
CA ASP A 56 -13.86 -14.11 6.52
C ASP A 56 -13.73 -15.38 5.66
N LEU A 57 -12.79 -16.20 6.01
CA LEU A 57 -12.47 -17.44 5.29
C LEU A 57 -12.87 -18.70 6.06
N GLY A 58 -13.16 -18.56 7.36
CA GLY A 58 -13.45 -19.72 8.21
C GLY A 58 -12.34 -20.77 8.12
N ASN A 59 -12.71 -22.01 7.76
CA ASN A 59 -11.78 -23.12 7.54
C ASN A 59 -11.25 -23.16 6.09
N ALA A 60 -10.62 -22.09 5.63
CA ALA A 60 -10.02 -22.05 4.30
C ALA A 60 -8.86 -23.05 4.18
N ASN A 61 -8.75 -23.69 3.01
CA ASN A 61 -7.56 -24.43 2.65
C ASN A 61 -6.41 -23.47 2.25
N ARG A 62 -5.19 -24.00 2.10
CA ARG A 62 -4.00 -23.21 1.78
C ARG A 62 -4.14 -22.44 0.46
N ASP A 63 -4.77 -23.03 -0.55
CA ASP A 63 -4.92 -22.38 -1.87
C ASP A 63 -5.79 -21.13 -1.79
N VAL A 64 -6.87 -21.17 -1.01
CA VAL A 64 -7.74 -20.02 -0.76
C VAL A 64 -7.02 -18.93 0.03
N LEU A 65 -6.26 -19.31 1.04
CA LEU A 65 -5.42 -18.36 1.81
C LEU A 65 -4.42 -17.66 0.90
N GLU A 66 -3.68 -18.41 0.08
CA GLU A 66 -2.69 -17.86 -0.85
C GLU A 66 -3.35 -16.90 -1.86
N GLN A 67 -4.51 -17.26 -2.39
CA GLN A 67 -5.28 -16.38 -3.28
C GLN A 67 -5.65 -15.05 -2.58
N MET A 68 -6.10 -15.10 -1.34
CA MET A 68 -6.45 -13.89 -0.59
C MET A 68 -5.22 -13.08 -0.20
N PHE A 69 -4.10 -13.72 0.05
CA PHE A 69 -2.83 -13.01 0.26
C PHE A 69 -2.38 -12.26 -1.02
N GLN A 70 -2.58 -12.86 -2.21
CA GLN A 70 -2.32 -12.15 -3.46
C GLN A 70 -3.25 -10.94 -3.65
N VAL A 71 -4.54 -11.07 -3.32
CA VAL A 71 -5.47 -9.93 -3.33
C VAL A 71 -4.98 -8.83 -2.39
N SER A 72 -4.59 -9.17 -1.15
CA SER A 72 -4.09 -8.19 -0.17
C SER A 72 -2.84 -7.45 -0.65
N ARG A 73 -1.91 -8.11 -1.36
CA ARG A 73 -0.72 -7.47 -1.95
C ARG A 73 -1.06 -6.43 -3.02
N LEU A 74 -2.15 -6.63 -3.74
CA LEU A 74 -2.54 -5.78 -4.88
C LEU A 74 -3.44 -4.63 -4.49
N VAL A 75 -4.29 -4.82 -3.47
CA VAL A 75 -5.16 -3.77 -2.97
C VAL A 75 -4.41 -2.90 -1.98
N LYS A 76 -4.28 -1.60 -2.27
CA LYS A 76 -3.65 -0.64 -1.36
C LYS A 76 -4.67 -0.10 -0.36
N ARG A 77 -5.24 -1.00 0.42
CA ARG A 77 -6.30 -0.73 1.41
C ARG A 77 -6.07 -1.55 2.68
N PRO A 78 -6.56 -1.12 3.84
CA PRO A 78 -6.57 -1.95 5.04
C PRO A 78 -7.35 -3.25 4.80
N VAL A 79 -6.72 -4.38 5.08
CA VAL A 79 -7.35 -5.71 4.97
C VAL A 79 -7.27 -6.42 6.32
N ALA A 80 -8.42 -6.81 6.85
CA ALA A 80 -8.50 -7.74 7.97
C ALA A 80 -8.99 -9.11 7.49
N MET A 81 -8.32 -10.17 7.92
CA MET A 81 -8.70 -11.55 7.62
C MET A 81 -9.06 -12.30 8.90
N PHE A 82 -10.17 -13.02 8.85
CA PHE A 82 -10.64 -13.92 9.92
C PHE A 82 -10.54 -15.36 9.45
N VAL A 83 -9.95 -16.21 10.27
CA VAL A 83 -9.82 -17.65 10.02
C VAL A 83 -10.13 -18.42 11.29
N ASP A 84 -10.69 -19.62 11.17
CA ASP A 84 -10.97 -20.46 12.34
C ASP A 84 -9.70 -21.07 12.92
N LYS A 85 -8.75 -21.43 12.04
CA LYS A 85 -7.47 -22.05 12.41
C LYS A 85 -6.35 -21.49 11.54
N SER A 86 -5.16 -21.43 12.10
CA SER A 86 -3.95 -21.05 11.37
C SER A 86 -2.72 -21.69 12.02
N ASP A 87 -1.64 -21.77 11.26
CA ASP A 87 -0.31 -22.10 11.74
C ASP A 87 0.61 -20.87 11.69
N SER A 88 1.83 -21.03 12.15
CA SER A 88 2.82 -19.96 12.18
C SER A 88 3.26 -19.53 10.77
N GLU A 89 3.26 -20.45 9.80
CA GLU A 89 3.63 -20.18 8.41
C GLU A 89 2.58 -19.28 7.76
N ALA A 90 1.30 -19.67 7.80
CA ALA A 90 0.20 -18.87 7.25
C ALA A 90 0.08 -17.50 7.92
N THR A 91 0.32 -17.42 9.24
CA THR A 91 0.35 -16.13 9.95
C THR A 91 1.47 -15.24 9.45
N HIS A 92 2.67 -15.77 9.23
CA HIS A 92 3.80 -15.03 8.67
C HIS A 92 3.49 -14.56 7.24
N ASP A 93 2.98 -15.45 6.39
CA ASP A 93 2.64 -15.16 4.99
C ASP A 93 1.57 -14.08 4.87
N ALA A 94 0.58 -14.08 5.77
CA ALA A 94 -0.41 -13.01 5.87
C ALA A 94 0.24 -11.64 6.12
N MET A 95 1.20 -11.57 7.06
CA MET A 95 1.91 -10.33 7.36
C MET A 95 2.77 -9.86 6.17
N VAL A 96 3.49 -10.77 5.51
CA VAL A 96 4.29 -10.49 4.30
C VAL A 96 3.39 -10.03 3.14
N ALA A 97 2.17 -10.55 3.06
CA ALA A 97 1.16 -10.14 2.08
C ALA A 97 0.54 -8.77 2.36
N GLY A 98 0.87 -8.12 3.47
CA GLY A 98 0.34 -6.81 3.83
C GLY A 98 -1.05 -6.84 4.49
N VAL A 99 -1.48 -8.01 4.99
CA VAL A 99 -2.71 -8.12 5.80
C VAL A 99 -2.53 -7.29 7.07
N SER A 100 -3.43 -6.35 7.29
CA SER A 100 -3.31 -5.39 8.40
C SER A 100 -3.77 -5.99 9.74
N ALA A 101 -4.71 -6.93 9.70
CA ALA A 101 -5.13 -7.71 10.86
C ALA A 101 -5.43 -9.16 10.43
N TYR A 102 -4.76 -10.12 11.05
CA TYR A 102 -5.00 -11.54 10.83
C TYR A 102 -5.48 -12.17 12.14
N VAL A 103 -6.73 -12.58 12.17
CA VAL A 103 -7.45 -13.01 13.38
C VAL A 103 -7.72 -14.48 13.32
N VAL A 104 -7.18 -15.23 14.26
CA VAL A 104 -7.43 -16.66 14.48
C VAL A 104 -8.48 -16.83 15.57
N ASP A 105 -9.14 -17.98 15.65
CA ASP A 105 -10.27 -18.30 16.54
C ASP A 105 -11.61 -17.65 16.13
N GLY A 106 -11.74 -17.32 14.87
CA GLY A 106 -12.99 -16.93 14.26
C GLY A 106 -13.49 -15.53 14.64
N LEU A 107 -14.62 -15.22 14.09
CA LEU A 107 -15.28 -13.95 14.21
C LEU A 107 -16.11 -13.86 15.49
N LYS A 108 -15.93 -12.77 16.25
CA LYS A 108 -16.78 -12.43 17.41
C LYS A 108 -17.26 -11.00 17.23
N LYS A 109 -18.58 -10.80 17.25
CA LYS A 109 -19.26 -9.52 17.03
C LYS A 109 -18.66 -8.37 17.86
N GLU A 110 -18.43 -8.62 19.15
CA GLU A 110 -17.95 -7.64 20.11
C GLU A 110 -16.53 -7.15 19.80
N ARG A 111 -15.78 -7.91 18.98
CA ARG A 111 -14.40 -7.60 18.62
C ARG A 111 -14.28 -6.88 17.28
N VAL A 112 -15.33 -6.86 16.45
CA VAL A 112 -15.30 -6.32 15.09
C VAL A 112 -14.80 -4.87 15.09
N LYS A 113 -15.35 -4.02 15.96
CA LYS A 113 -14.91 -2.62 16.07
C LYS A 113 -13.43 -2.50 16.38
N THR A 114 -12.95 -3.19 17.41
CA THR A 114 -11.54 -3.12 17.84
C THR A 114 -10.60 -3.61 16.74
N ILE A 115 -10.99 -4.68 16.02
CA ILE A 115 -10.21 -5.24 14.92
C ILE A 115 -10.18 -4.25 13.74
N LEU A 116 -11.30 -3.61 13.41
CA LEU A 116 -11.39 -2.59 12.36
C LEU A 116 -10.47 -1.41 12.68
N ASP A 117 -10.58 -0.85 13.88
CA ASP A 117 -9.77 0.30 14.32
C ASP A 117 -8.27 -0.04 14.28
N MET A 118 -7.88 -1.23 14.75
CA MET A 118 -6.51 -1.72 14.70
C MET A 118 -6.03 -1.94 13.26
N CYS A 119 -6.87 -2.50 12.41
CA CYS A 119 -6.57 -2.76 10.99
C CYS A 119 -6.26 -1.45 10.26
N ILE A 120 -7.11 -0.44 10.40
CA ILE A 120 -6.93 0.88 9.79
C ILE A 120 -5.66 1.55 10.35
N SER A 121 -5.49 1.55 11.66
CA SER A 121 -4.32 2.17 12.30
C SER A 121 -3.01 1.55 11.83
N ARG A 122 -2.90 0.22 11.81
CA ARG A 122 -1.69 -0.48 11.33
C ARG A 122 -1.41 -0.20 9.86
N PHE A 123 -2.43 -0.22 9.01
CA PHE A 123 -2.28 0.11 7.60
C PHE A 123 -1.71 1.51 7.42
N ASN A 124 -2.28 2.51 8.09
CA ASN A 124 -1.84 3.90 7.97
C ASN A 124 -0.38 4.09 8.41
N VAL A 125 0.00 3.50 9.56
CA VAL A 125 1.39 3.55 10.05
C VAL A 125 2.33 2.87 9.06
N PHE A 126 1.98 1.68 8.57
CA PHE A 126 2.83 0.94 7.64
C PHE A 126 2.96 1.66 6.28
N SER A 127 1.86 2.19 5.75
CA SER A 127 1.87 2.95 4.49
C SER A 127 2.74 4.20 4.62
N HIS A 128 2.65 4.92 5.72
CA HIS A 128 3.49 6.10 5.98
C HIS A 128 4.98 5.75 6.03
N LEU A 129 5.34 4.67 6.73
CA LEU A 129 6.73 4.19 6.77
C LEU A 129 7.24 3.75 5.38
N GLN A 130 6.40 3.15 4.56
CA GLN A 130 6.74 2.77 3.18
C GLN A 130 6.98 4.01 2.31
N GLU A 131 6.16 5.04 2.44
CA GLU A 131 6.31 6.32 1.74
C GLU A 131 7.61 7.02 2.16
N GLU A 132 7.87 7.14 3.46
CA GLU A 132 9.11 7.73 3.98
C GLU A 132 10.34 6.97 3.46
N LEU A 133 10.30 5.64 3.45
CA LEU A 133 11.39 4.82 2.92
C LEU A 133 11.60 5.04 1.42
N ALA A 134 10.53 5.14 0.64
CA ALA A 134 10.59 5.41 -0.79
C ALA A 134 11.19 6.79 -1.07
N ASP A 135 10.77 7.80 -0.31
CA ASP A 135 11.28 9.17 -0.43
C ASP A 135 12.76 9.25 -0.04
N ALA A 136 13.16 8.60 1.05
CA ALA A 136 14.57 8.55 1.47
C ALA A 136 15.45 7.86 0.42
N LYS A 137 14.99 6.74 -0.17
CA LYS A 137 15.69 6.05 -1.26
C LYS A 137 15.81 6.94 -2.51
N THR A 138 14.76 7.66 -2.86
CA THR A 138 14.74 8.58 -4.00
C THR A 138 15.71 9.74 -3.77
N ALA A 139 15.69 10.35 -2.59
CA ALA A 139 16.60 11.43 -2.24
C ALA A 139 18.07 11.01 -2.30
N LEU A 140 18.38 9.79 -1.82
CA LEU A 140 19.74 9.24 -1.90
C LEU A 140 20.18 8.97 -3.34
N ALA A 141 19.29 8.44 -4.18
CA ALA A 141 19.56 8.22 -5.59
C ALA A 141 19.76 9.55 -6.35
N ASP A 142 18.91 10.55 -6.05
CA ASP A 142 19.01 11.88 -6.64
C ASP A 142 20.33 12.56 -6.25
N ARG A 143 20.76 12.45 -4.99
CA ARG A 143 22.06 12.99 -4.56
C ARG A 143 23.22 12.41 -5.39
N LYS A 144 23.28 11.09 -5.55
CA LYS A 144 24.33 10.43 -6.33
C LYS A 144 24.33 10.87 -7.79
N ILE A 145 23.15 10.98 -8.41
CA ILE A 145 23.05 11.36 -9.81
C ILE A 145 23.39 12.85 -10.03
N ILE A 146 23.00 13.72 -9.09
CA ILE A 146 23.34 15.16 -9.11
C ILE A 146 24.87 15.34 -8.99
N ASP A 147 25.54 14.62 -8.07
CA ASP A 147 26.98 14.69 -7.91
C ASP A 147 27.70 14.22 -9.19
N ARG A 148 27.22 13.17 -9.84
CA ARG A 148 27.75 12.71 -11.12
C ARG A 148 27.56 13.73 -12.24
N ALA A 149 26.37 14.34 -12.33
CA ALA A 149 26.07 15.38 -13.32
C ALA A 149 26.91 16.65 -13.10
N LYS A 150 27.15 17.05 -11.83
CA LYS A 150 28.10 18.13 -11.51
C LYS A 150 29.49 17.81 -12.06
N GLY A 151 30.00 16.61 -11.81
CA GLY A 151 31.32 16.18 -12.32
C GLY A 151 31.41 16.27 -13.85
N ILE A 152 30.37 15.85 -14.58
CA ILE A 152 30.30 15.99 -16.04
C ILE A 152 30.33 17.47 -16.48
N LEU A 153 29.52 18.32 -15.85
CA LEU A 153 29.44 19.71 -16.18
C LEU A 153 30.77 20.45 -15.88
N MET A 154 31.41 20.14 -14.75
CA MET A 154 32.72 20.68 -14.39
C MET A 154 33.75 20.31 -15.45
N ALA A 155 33.81 19.07 -15.87
CA ALA A 155 34.77 18.60 -16.88
C ALA A 155 34.50 19.20 -18.28
N ARG A 156 33.23 19.21 -18.71
CA ARG A 156 32.85 19.70 -20.05
C ARG A 156 32.89 21.22 -20.22
N LYS A 157 32.55 21.97 -19.17
CA LYS A 157 32.43 23.42 -19.21
C LYS A 157 33.58 24.15 -18.50
N GLN A 158 34.49 23.40 -17.85
CA GLN A 158 35.61 23.94 -17.07
C GLN A 158 35.13 24.95 -15.99
N ILE A 159 34.04 24.64 -15.32
CA ILE A 159 33.39 25.45 -14.26
C ILE A 159 33.58 24.81 -12.90
N GLY A 160 33.42 25.61 -11.83
CA GLY A 160 33.47 25.13 -10.45
C GLY A 160 32.22 24.37 -10.04
N GLU A 161 32.30 23.64 -8.91
CA GLU A 161 31.18 22.82 -8.40
C GLU A 161 29.93 23.65 -8.09
N GLN A 162 30.10 24.81 -7.47
CA GLN A 162 28.98 25.72 -7.16
C GLN A 162 28.26 26.20 -8.43
N GLU A 163 29.02 26.50 -9.47
CA GLU A 163 28.48 26.96 -10.75
C GLU A 163 27.79 25.81 -11.50
N ALA A 164 28.35 24.61 -11.46
CA ALA A 164 27.72 23.41 -12.00
C ALA A 164 26.37 23.10 -11.33
N TYR A 165 26.31 23.22 -10.00
CA TYR A 165 25.07 23.06 -9.26
C TYR A 165 24.04 24.17 -9.56
N ALA A 166 24.48 25.41 -9.63
CA ALA A 166 23.62 26.55 -9.99
C ALA A 166 23.05 26.40 -11.41
N LEU A 167 23.82 25.84 -12.35
CA LEU A 167 23.37 25.55 -13.70
C LEU A 167 22.29 24.49 -13.71
N LEU A 168 22.49 23.36 -12.99
CA LEU A 168 21.48 22.30 -12.84
C LEU A 168 20.17 22.86 -12.26
N ARG A 169 20.27 23.64 -11.18
CA ARG A 169 19.11 24.23 -10.50
C ARG A 169 18.36 25.21 -11.42
N ARG A 170 19.05 26.07 -12.13
CA ARG A 170 18.44 27.01 -13.07
C ARG A 170 17.73 26.30 -14.21
N THR A 171 18.33 25.26 -14.78
CA THR A 171 17.69 24.43 -15.82
C THR A 171 16.44 23.74 -15.30
N ALA A 172 16.50 23.17 -14.09
CA ALA A 172 15.37 22.52 -13.46
C ALA A 172 14.18 23.50 -13.24
N MET A 173 14.48 24.72 -12.80
CA MET A 173 13.46 25.77 -12.63
C MET A 173 12.85 26.20 -13.97
N ASN A 174 13.66 26.40 -15.01
CA ASN A 174 13.19 26.81 -16.32
C ASN A 174 12.31 25.73 -16.98
N GLU A 175 12.66 24.47 -16.81
CA GLU A 175 11.91 23.33 -17.37
C GLU A 175 10.77 22.84 -16.46
N LYS A 176 10.60 23.41 -15.26
CA LYS A 176 9.63 22.94 -14.24
C LYS A 176 9.78 21.46 -13.89
N ARG A 177 11.02 20.99 -13.83
CA ARG A 177 11.40 19.60 -13.52
C ARG A 177 12.21 19.54 -12.23
N ARG A 178 12.29 18.32 -11.63
CA ARG A 178 13.17 18.09 -10.48
C ARG A 178 14.64 18.15 -10.92
N ILE A 179 15.51 18.66 -10.06
CA ILE A 179 16.95 18.73 -10.32
C ILE A 179 17.57 17.34 -10.59
N GLY A 180 17.07 16.30 -9.92
CA GLY A 180 17.45 14.91 -10.17
C GLY A 180 17.13 14.43 -11.58
N ASP A 181 16.02 14.89 -12.18
CA ASP A 181 15.63 14.52 -13.56
C ASP A 181 16.53 15.17 -14.58
N ILE A 182 16.89 16.46 -14.37
CA ILE A 182 17.87 17.15 -15.21
C ILE A 182 19.24 16.48 -15.12
N ALA A 183 19.65 16.11 -13.89
CA ALA A 183 20.90 15.41 -13.67
C ALA A 183 20.95 14.06 -14.40
N ARG A 184 19.85 13.28 -14.35
CA ARG A 184 19.71 12.02 -15.11
C ARG A 184 19.85 12.23 -16.60
N THR A 185 19.18 13.24 -17.15
CA THR A 185 19.28 13.58 -18.58
C THR A 185 20.73 13.84 -19.00
N ILE A 186 21.50 14.60 -18.21
CA ILE A 186 22.91 14.90 -18.48
C ILE A 186 23.78 13.65 -18.42
N VAL A 187 23.59 12.81 -17.38
CA VAL A 187 24.36 11.57 -17.22
C VAL A 187 24.09 10.61 -18.36
N THR A 188 22.82 10.43 -18.76
CA THR A 188 22.44 9.56 -19.87
C THR A 188 23.02 10.07 -21.19
N ALA A 189 22.95 11.39 -21.45
CA ALA A 189 23.55 11.97 -22.64
C ALA A 189 25.07 11.75 -22.72
N GLU A 190 25.78 11.87 -21.60
CA GLU A 190 27.22 11.61 -21.54
C GLU A 190 27.56 10.14 -21.79
N GLU A 191 26.72 9.20 -21.34
CA GLU A 191 26.91 7.75 -21.56
C GLU A 191 26.70 7.37 -23.03
N ILE A 192 25.82 8.06 -23.74
CA ILE A 192 25.57 7.83 -25.18
C ILE A 192 26.69 8.38 -26.06
N LEU A 193 27.37 9.45 -25.59
CA LEU A 193 28.40 10.17 -26.34
C LEU A 193 29.84 9.62 -26.12
N LYS A 194 29.98 8.59 -25.30
CA LYS A 194 31.22 7.84 -25.07
C LYS A 194 31.31 6.61 -25.95
#